data_ebfb78a318a27134e1075bdb4671a270
#
_entry.id   ebfb78a318a27134e1075bdb4671a270
#
_cell.length_a   1.000
_cell.length_b   1.000
_cell.length_c   1.000
_cell.angle_alpha   90.00
_cell.angle_beta   90.00
_cell.angle_gamma   90.00
#
_symmetry.space_group_name_H-M   'P 1'
#
loop_
_entity.id
_entity.type
_entity.pdbx_description
1 polymer ?
#
loop_
_entity_poly.entity_id
_entity_poly.type
_entity_poly.pdbx_seq_one_letter_code
_entity_poly.pdbx_strand_id
1 'polypeptide(L)'
;NIPYHLSTQIIKKVVFESHASDIYLIVEEGFYKRTLDIHRTLGLLLHTQVSIQQLLKLPAECFHPKPRVNSVLIKLTRHTTDVPDKYWKLYTYFVSKWVNREYRQLFTKNQFHQAMKHAKVNNLSTVTYEQVLSIFNSYLLFNGRK
;
A
#
# COMPACT_ATOMS: atom_id res chain seq x y z
N ASN A 1 19.38 -0.78 8.76
CA ASN A 1 18.97 -2.19 8.74
C ASN A 1 17.99 -2.44 9.88
N ILE A 2 16.83 -3.00 9.56
CA ILE A 2 15.77 -3.23 10.55
C ILE A 2 15.57 -4.72 10.77
N PRO A 3 15.17 -5.12 12.01
CA PRO A 3 14.82 -6.52 12.27
C PRO A 3 13.64 -6.95 11.41
N TYR A 4 13.74 -8.09 10.75
CA TYR A 4 12.75 -8.53 9.77
C TYR A 4 11.34 -8.68 10.36
N HIS A 5 11.23 -9.16 11.59
CA HIS A 5 9.93 -9.36 12.25
C HIS A 5 9.25 -8.04 12.66
N LEU A 6 9.99 -6.92 12.64
CA LEU A 6 9.47 -5.59 12.96
C LEU A 6 9.24 -4.72 11.72
N SER A 7 9.52 -5.24 10.52
CA SER A 7 9.51 -4.45 9.29
C SER A 7 8.19 -3.70 9.05
N THR A 8 7.06 -4.39 9.20
CA THR A 8 5.75 -3.75 8.99
C THR A 8 5.51 -2.61 9.99
N GLN A 9 5.81 -2.83 11.26
CA GLN A 9 5.61 -1.80 12.29
C GLN A 9 6.50 -0.59 12.05
N ILE A 10 7.76 -0.83 11.70
CA ILE A 10 8.72 0.25 11.49
C ILE A 10 8.36 1.07 10.26
N ILE A 11 8.05 0.43 9.13
CA ILE A 11 7.71 1.18 7.91
C ILE A 11 6.43 2.00 8.09
N LYS A 12 5.42 1.47 8.76
CA LYS A 12 4.21 2.22 9.07
C LYS A 12 4.54 3.44 9.94
N LYS A 13 5.39 3.27 10.93
CA LYS A 13 5.75 4.36 11.83
C LYS A 13 6.50 5.47 11.10
N VAL A 14 7.50 5.13 10.29
CA VAL A 14 8.29 6.14 9.59
C VAL A 14 7.51 6.82 8.46
N VAL A 15 6.55 6.14 7.85
CA VAL A 15 5.74 6.73 6.78
C VAL A 15 4.59 7.57 7.33
N PHE A 16 3.84 7.05 8.30
CA PHE A 16 2.59 7.69 8.75
C PHE A 16 2.76 8.59 9.96
N GLU A 17 3.83 8.43 10.74
CA GLU A 17 4.05 9.22 11.96
C GLU A 17 5.24 10.17 11.86
N SER A 18 6.00 10.17 10.76
CA SER A 18 7.08 11.12 10.55
C SER A 18 6.79 12.02 9.36
N HIS A 19 7.57 13.11 9.24
CA HIS A 19 7.45 14.06 8.13
C HIS A 19 8.68 14.01 7.20
N ALA A 20 9.49 12.96 7.30
CA ALA A 20 10.67 12.83 6.47
C ALA A 20 10.29 12.79 4.98
N SER A 21 11.01 13.54 4.16
CA SER A 21 10.80 13.57 2.70
C SER A 21 11.35 12.33 2.03
N ASP A 22 12.53 11.88 2.49
CA ASP A 22 13.19 10.68 1.99
C ASP A 22 13.50 9.76 3.16
N ILE A 23 13.22 8.48 2.96
CA ILE A 23 13.44 7.45 3.98
C ILE A 23 14.23 6.31 3.33
N TYR A 24 15.32 5.90 3.97
CA TYR A 24 16.16 4.82 3.49
C TYR A 24 16.11 3.68 4.48
N LEU A 25 15.79 2.48 4.00
CA LEU A 25 15.68 1.29 4.85
C LEU A 25 16.39 0.11 4.17
N ILE A 26 17.01 -0.73 4.98
CA ILE A 26 17.48 -2.05 4.54
C ILE A 26 16.46 -3.06 5.07
N VAL A 27 15.83 -3.78 4.17
CA VAL A 27 14.76 -4.72 4.47
C VAL A 27 14.99 -6.04 3.73
N GLU A 28 14.33 -7.09 4.20
CA GLU A 28 14.29 -8.36 3.50
C GLU A 28 13.67 -8.19 2.12
N GLU A 29 14.22 -8.87 1.12
CA GLU A 29 13.75 -8.77 -0.28
C GLU A 29 12.26 -9.12 -0.42
N GLY A 30 11.82 -10.17 0.28
CA GLY A 30 10.40 -10.57 0.26
C GLY A 30 9.48 -9.50 0.84
N PHE A 31 9.93 -8.83 1.92
CA PHE A 31 9.17 -7.72 2.49
C PHE A 31 9.04 -6.55 1.51
N TYR A 32 10.14 -6.20 0.84
CA TYR A 32 10.11 -5.16 -0.20
C TYR A 32 9.05 -5.47 -1.26
N LYS A 33 9.03 -6.72 -1.76
CA LYS A 33 8.03 -7.13 -2.75
C LYS A 33 6.60 -6.97 -2.22
N ARG A 34 6.38 -7.29 -0.95
CA ARG A 34 5.06 -7.12 -0.33
C ARG A 34 4.65 -5.65 -0.21
N THR A 35 5.59 -4.73 -0.02
CA THR A 35 5.27 -3.30 0.02
C THR A 35 4.79 -2.75 -1.32
N LEU A 36 5.19 -3.38 -2.42
CA LEU A 36 4.78 -2.99 -3.77
C LEU A 36 3.44 -3.62 -4.18
N ASP A 37 3.00 -4.65 -3.48
CA ASP A 37 1.84 -5.45 -3.86
C ASP A 37 0.55 -4.74 -3.45
N ILE A 38 -0.18 -4.22 -4.44
CA ILE A 38 -1.45 -3.52 -4.23
C ILE A 38 -2.62 -4.44 -3.92
N HIS A 39 -2.42 -5.76 -3.94
CA HIS A 39 -3.42 -6.72 -3.47
C HIS A 39 -3.30 -6.96 -1.97
N ARG A 40 -2.39 -6.26 -1.30
CA ARG A 40 -2.16 -6.33 0.14
C ARG A 40 -2.46 -5.01 0.81
N THR A 41 -2.92 -5.09 2.05
CA THR A 41 -3.24 -3.91 2.87
C THR A 41 -2.07 -2.95 2.94
N LEU A 42 -0.88 -3.46 3.28
CA LEU A 42 0.30 -2.60 3.45
C LEU A 42 0.62 -1.82 2.17
N GLY A 43 0.63 -2.49 1.02
CA GLY A 43 0.91 -1.84 -0.26
C GLY A 43 -0.09 -0.73 -0.57
N LEU A 44 -1.38 -0.99 -0.40
CA LEU A 44 -2.42 0.03 -0.65
C LEU A 44 -2.31 1.21 0.30
N LEU A 45 -1.93 0.99 1.55
CA LEU A 45 -1.73 2.09 2.51
C LEU A 45 -0.50 2.92 2.16
N LEU A 46 0.63 2.28 1.88
CA LEU A 46 1.90 2.98 1.62
C LEU A 46 1.85 3.81 0.34
N HIS A 47 1.24 3.28 -0.72
CA HIS A 47 1.19 3.96 -2.02
C HIS A 47 0.51 5.32 -1.96
N THR A 48 -0.36 5.56 -0.97
CA THR A 48 -1.02 6.86 -0.83
C THR A 48 -0.06 7.99 -0.47
N GLN A 49 1.10 7.69 0.11
CA GLN A 49 2.00 8.71 0.65
C GLN A 49 3.43 8.63 0.13
N VAL A 50 3.89 7.47 -0.33
CA VAL A 50 5.29 7.29 -0.75
C VAL A 50 5.40 6.50 -2.04
N SER A 51 6.44 6.81 -2.80
CA SER A 51 6.96 5.96 -3.87
C SER A 51 8.10 5.14 -3.30
N ILE A 52 8.20 3.87 -3.66
CA ILE A 52 9.20 2.95 -3.12
C ILE A 52 10.09 2.47 -4.25
N GLN A 53 11.41 2.63 -4.09
CA GLN A 53 12.39 2.28 -5.09
C GLN A 53 13.49 1.43 -4.48
N GLN A 54 13.84 0.32 -5.14
CA GLN A 54 15.02 -0.44 -4.79
C GLN A 54 16.27 0.28 -5.31
N LEU A 55 17.23 0.54 -4.43
CA LEU A 55 18.50 1.16 -4.80
C LEU A 55 19.60 0.13 -4.99
N LEU A 56 19.65 -0.89 -4.14
CA LEU A 56 20.76 -1.82 -4.10
C LEU A 56 20.31 -3.17 -3.56
N LYS A 57 20.74 -4.25 -4.19
CA LYS A 57 20.63 -5.59 -3.63
C LYS A 57 21.80 -5.86 -2.69
N LEU A 58 21.50 -6.47 -1.55
CA LEU A 58 22.46 -6.82 -0.53
C LEU A 58 22.37 -8.35 -0.29
N PRO A 59 23.22 -9.15 -0.97
CA PRO A 59 23.20 -10.60 -0.78
C PRO A 59 23.43 -10.96 0.69
N ALA A 60 22.93 -12.14 1.10
CA ALA A 60 23.08 -12.60 2.48
C ALA A 60 24.54 -12.62 2.94
N GLU A 61 25.47 -12.84 2.02
CA GLU A 61 26.91 -12.87 2.28
C GLU A 61 27.47 -11.53 2.79
N CYS A 62 26.76 -10.42 2.54
CA CYS A 62 27.17 -9.09 3.01
C CYS A 62 26.99 -8.89 4.51
N PHE A 63 26.34 -9.82 5.21
CA PHE A 63 25.99 -9.66 6.61
C PHE A 63 26.69 -10.73 7.47
N HIS A 64 26.98 -10.34 8.73
CA HIS A 64 27.52 -11.25 9.72
C HIS A 64 26.78 -11.05 11.05
N PRO A 65 26.11 -12.09 11.59
CA PRO A 65 25.95 -13.43 10.98
C PRO A 65 25.10 -13.40 9.71
N LYS A 66 25.37 -14.35 8.81
CA LYS A 66 24.69 -14.44 7.52
C LYS A 66 23.20 -14.75 7.71
N PRO A 67 22.27 -13.91 7.20
CA PRO A 67 20.84 -14.22 7.24
C PRO A 67 20.48 -15.30 6.22
N ARG A 68 19.26 -15.85 6.34
CA ARG A 68 18.77 -16.89 5.42
C ARG A 68 18.34 -16.33 4.06
N VAL A 69 18.08 -15.04 3.98
CA VAL A 69 17.51 -14.38 2.81
C VAL A 69 18.31 -13.14 2.44
N ASN A 70 18.19 -12.72 1.20
CA ASN A 70 18.80 -11.49 0.72
C ASN A 70 18.03 -10.28 1.24
N SER A 71 18.73 -9.16 1.35
CA SER A 71 18.15 -7.87 1.70
C SER A 71 18.27 -6.89 0.54
N VAL A 72 17.52 -5.80 0.63
CA VAL A 72 17.60 -4.70 -0.34
C VAL A 72 17.64 -3.37 0.42
N LEU A 73 18.39 -2.41 -0.12
CA LEU A 73 18.30 -1.03 0.30
C LEU A 73 17.20 -0.38 -0.53
N ILE A 74 16.20 0.16 0.15
CA ILE A 74 15.09 0.85 -0.51
C ILE A 74 15.06 2.31 -0.11
N LYS A 75 14.55 3.13 -1.03
CA LYS A 75 14.26 4.55 -0.79
C LYS A 75 12.76 4.77 -0.91
N LEU A 76 12.18 5.36 0.11
CA LEU A 76 10.81 5.83 0.09
C LEU A 76 10.84 7.34 -0.09
N THR A 77 10.20 7.83 -1.15
CA THR A 77 10.10 9.26 -1.44
C THR A 77 8.67 9.70 -1.20
N ARG A 78 8.49 10.67 -0.30
CA ARG A 78 7.17 11.19 0.05
C ARG A 78 6.62 12.03 -1.09
N HIS A 79 5.36 11.84 -1.42
CA HIS A 79 4.61 12.69 -2.34
C HIS A 79 3.37 13.25 -1.64
N THR A 80 2.66 14.18 -2.29
CA THR A 80 1.38 14.65 -1.77
C THR A 80 0.44 13.47 -1.59
N THR A 81 -0.20 13.38 -0.42
CA THR A 81 -1.08 12.24 -0.14
C THR A 81 -2.24 12.16 -1.13
N ASP A 82 -2.51 10.95 -1.62
CA ASP A 82 -3.64 10.69 -2.52
C ASP A 82 -4.96 10.61 -1.77
N VAL A 83 -4.92 10.44 -0.45
CA VAL A 83 -6.11 10.35 0.40
C VAL A 83 -6.01 11.44 1.48
N PRO A 84 -6.91 12.43 1.47
CA PRO A 84 -6.93 13.46 2.51
C PRO A 84 -7.07 12.85 3.91
N ASP A 85 -6.46 13.50 4.90
CA ASP A 85 -6.48 13.01 6.29
C ASP A 85 -7.90 12.77 6.80
N LYS A 86 -8.85 13.61 6.42
CA LYS A 86 -10.26 13.47 6.84
C LYS A 86 -10.90 12.16 6.37
N TYR A 87 -10.35 11.53 5.33
CA TYR A 87 -10.86 10.26 4.80
C TYR A 87 -9.97 9.07 5.17
N TRP A 88 -8.92 9.27 5.95
CA TRP A 88 -7.97 8.20 6.23
C TRP A 88 -8.60 6.99 6.92
N LYS A 89 -9.47 7.23 7.91
CA LYS A 89 -10.19 6.13 8.58
C LYS A 89 -11.08 5.36 7.61
N LEU A 90 -11.77 6.07 6.72
CA LEU A 90 -12.61 5.43 5.72
C LEU A 90 -11.78 4.64 4.72
N TYR A 91 -10.61 5.16 4.33
CA TYR A 91 -9.73 4.46 3.43
C TYR A 91 -9.19 3.17 4.07
N THR A 92 -8.75 3.22 5.33
CA THR A 92 -8.27 2.02 6.03
C THR A 92 -9.37 0.96 6.15
N TYR A 93 -10.60 1.39 6.44
CA TYR A 93 -11.75 0.48 6.45
C TYR A 93 -11.99 -0.11 5.06
N PHE A 94 -12.05 0.75 4.04
CA PHE A 94 -12.22 0.31 2.64
C PHE A 94 -11.15 -0.71 2.26
N VAL A 95 -9.88 -0.42 2.51
CA VAL A 95 -8.77 -1.30 2.16
C VAL A 95 -8.90 -2.66 2.85
N SER A 96 -9.26 -2.68 4.14
CA SER A 96 -9.43 -3.94 4.86
C SER A 96 -10.48 -4.84 4.22
N LYS A 97 -11.61 -4.25 3.78
CA LYS A 97 -12.68 -4.99 3.10
C LYS A 97 -12.30 -5.36 1.68
N TRP A 98 -11.67 -4.44 0.96
CA TRP A 98 -11.25 -4.65 -0.41
C TRP A 98 -10.26 -5.81 -0.54
N VAL A 99 -9.22 -5.84 0.27
CA VAL A 99 -8.19 -6.88 0.26
C VAL A 99 -8.78 -8.25 0.60
N ASN A 100 -9.74 -8.29 1.52
CA ASN A 100 -10.42 -9.53 1.91
C ASN A 100 -11.57 -9.92 0.97
N ARG A 101 -11.76 -9.16 -0.12
CA ARG A 101 -12.82 -9.39 -1.11
C ARG A 101 -14.23 -9.34 -0.51
N GLU A 102 -14.40 -8.57 0.55
CA GLU A 102 -15.69 -8.35 1.20
C GLU A 102 -16.43 -7.17 0.57
N TYR A 103 -16.57 -7.19 -0.74
CA TYR A 103 -17.10 -6.07 -1.53
C TYR A 103 -18.53 -5.68 -1.15
N ARG A 104 -19.31 -6.63 -0.69
CA ARG A 104 -20.70 -6.37 -0.29
C ARG A 104 -20.81 -5.54 0.99
N GLN A 105 -19.74 -5.47 1.77
CA GLN A 105 -19.70 -4.57 2.92
C GLN A 105 -19.37 -3.14 2.53
N LEU A 106 -18.92 -2.91 1.29
CA LEU A 106 -18.60 -1.59 0.76
C LEU A 106 -19.68 -1.06 -0.19
N PHE A 107 -20.27 -1.95 -0.99
CA PHE A 107 -21.15 -1.58 -2.10
C PHE A 107 -22.36 -2.49 -2.18
N THR A 108 -23.50 -1.92 -2.64
CA THR A 108 -24.55 -2.75 -3.20
C THR A 108 -24.07 -3.33 -4.53
N LYS A 109 -24.78 -4.32 -5.06
CA LYS A 109 -24.44 -4.92 -6.35
C LYS A 109 -24.35 -3.89 -7.48
N ASN A 110 -25.31 -2.97 -7.55
CA ASN A 110 -25.33 -1.94 -8.57
C ASN A 110 -24.22 -0.91 -8.38
N GLN A 111 -23.97 -0.50 -7.13
CA GLN A 111 -22.88 0.42 -6.81
C GLN A 111 -21.51 -0.19 -7.19
N PHE A 112 -21.31 -1.47 -6.89
CA PHE A 112 -20.07 -2.16 -7.26
C PHE A 112 -19.87 -2.17 -8.77
N HIS A 113 -20.93 -2.51 -9.50
CA HIS A 113 -20.90 -2.52 -10.97
C HIS A 113 -20.55 -1.13 -11.53
N GLN A 114 -21.19 -0.08 -11.00
CA GLN A 114 -20.92 1.29 -11.42
C GLN A 114 -19.49 1.72 -11.09
N ALA A 115 -19.00 1.40 -9.90
CA ALA A 115 -17.63 1.73 -9.50
C ALA A 115 -16.60 1.06 -10.41
N MET A 116 -16.80 -0.24 -10.71
CA MET A 116 -15.93 -0.98 -11.61
C MET A 116 -15.94 -0.40 -13.02
N LYS A 117 -17.11 -0.06 -13.53
CA LYS A 117 -17.26 0.54 -14.86
C LYS A 117 -16.59 1.91 -14.92
N HIS A 118 -16.79 2.74 -13.91
CA HIS A 118 -16.16 4.06 -13.84
C HIS A 118 -14.64 3.97 -13.79
N ALA A 119 -14.10 3.02 -13.04
CA ALA A 119 -12.67 2.79 -12.95
C ALA A 119 -12.10 2.03 -14.15
N LYS A 120 -12.95 1.57 -15.08
CA LYS A 120 -12.55 0.79 -16.27
C LYS A 120 -11.86 -0.52 -15.89
N VAL A 121 -12.34 -1.17 -14.84
CA VAL A 121 -11.79 -2.44 -14.38
C VAL A 121 -12.59 -3.58 -15.01
N ASN A 122 -11.90 -4.42 -15.78
CA ASN A 122 -12.49 -5.62 -16.39
C ASN A 122 -12.14 -6.87 -15.61
N ASN A 123 -11.00 -6.88 -14.94
CA ASN A 123 -10.50 -8.04 -14.20
C ASN A 123 -9.87 -7.55 -12.90
N LEU A 124 -10.40 -8.02 -11.77
CA LEU A 124 -9.91 -7.64 -10.44
C LEU A 124 -8.47 -8.09 -10.18
N SER A 125 -8.02 -9.16 -10.85
CA SER A 125 -6.65 -9.65 -10.66
C SER A 125 -5.59 -8.74 -11.28
N THR A 126 -5.98 -7.90 -12.23
CA THR A 126 -5.07 -6.96 -12.92
C THR A 126 -5.36 -5.50 -12.58
N VAL A 127 -6.13 -5.25 -11.52
CA VAL A 127 -6.44 -3.88 -11.10
C VAL A 127 -5.17 -3.14 -10.71
N THR A 128 -5.10 -1.86 -11.10
CA THR A 128 -3.98 -0.97 -10.75
C THR A 128 -4.30 -0.19 -9.49
N TYR A 129 -3.27 0.40 -8.88
CA TYR A 129 -3.46 1.27 -7.71
C TYR A 129 -4.41 2.44 -8.04
N GLU A 130 -4.24 3.07 -9.20
CA GLU A 130 -5.08 4.19 -9.64
C GLU A 130 -6.53 3.78 -9.79
N GLN A 131 -6.77 2.56 -10.27
CA GLN A 131 -8.13 2.02 -10.36
C GLN A 131 -8.73 1.78 -8.97
N VAL A 132 -7.94 1.28 -8.02
CA VAL A 132 -8.41 1.10 -6.64
C VAL A 132 -8.77 2.45 -6.02
N LEU A 133 -7.97 3.49 -6.24
CA LEU A 133 -8.30 4.85 -5.79
C LEU A 133 -9.61 5.35 -6.40
N SER A 134 -9.82 5.10 -7.68
CA SER A 134 -11.07 5.47 -8.36
C SER A 134 -12.27 4.78 -7.70
N ILE A 135 -12.12 3.50 -7.39
CA ILE A 135 -13.18 2.73 -6.72
C ILE A 135 -13.43 3.27 -5.31
N PHE A 136 -12.37 3.63 -4.58
CA PHE A 136 -12.51 4.26 -3.28
C PHE A 136 -13.26 5.62 -3.40
N ASN A 137 -12.94 6.41 -4.40
CA ASN A 137 -13.65 7.68 -4.62
C ASN A 137 -15.13 7.44 -4.91
N SER A 138 -15.48 6.42 -5.67
CA SER A 138 -16.87 6.02 -5.87
C SER A 138 -17.53 5.62 -4.54
N TYR A 139 -16.81 4.89 -3.70
CA TYR A 139 -17.29 4.53 -2.35
C TYR A 139 -17.62 5.79 -1.55
N LEU A 140 -16.74 6.79 -1.57
CA LEU A 140 -17.00 8.07 -0.88
C LEU A 140 -18.26 8.75 -1.41
N LEU A 141 -18.43 8.81 -2.73
CA LEU A 141 -19.60 9.45 -3.35
C LEU A 141 -20.89 8.73 -2.97
N PHE A 142 -20.90 7.41 -3.03
CA PHE A 142 -22.09 6.63 -2.66
C PHE A 142 -22.48 6.81 -1.19
N ASN A 143 -21.52 7.19 -0.35
CA ASN A 143 -21.76 7.43 1.08
C ASN A 143 -21.92 8.93 1.40
N GLY A 144 -22.18 9.76 0.39
CA GLY A 144 -22.44 11.18 0.57
C GLY A 144 -21.22 12.03 0.91
N ARG A 145 -20.02 11.53 0.60
CA ARG A 145 -18.76 12.24 0.85
C ARG A 145 -18.14 12.69 -0.47
N LYS A 146 -17.41 13.77 -0.41
CA LYS A 146 -16.77 14.36 -1.58
C LYS A 146 -15.27 14.51 -1.38
#